data_2185a981527caf45e9bce70900df036e
#
_entry.id   2185a981527caf45e9bce70900df036e
#
_cell.length_a   1.000
_cell.length_b   1.000
_cell.length_c   1.000
_cell.angle_alpha   90.00
_cell.angle_beta   90.00
_cell.angle_gamma   90.00
#
_symmetry.space_group_name_H-M   'P 1'
#
loop_
_entity.id
_entity.type
_entity.pdbx_description
1 polymer ?
#
loop_
_entity_poly.entity_id
_entity_poly.type
_entity_poly.pdbx_seq_one_letter_code
_entity_poly.pdbx_strand_id
1 'polypeptide(L)'
;MILARLGFHRRSIILTWLVSYLTILLLPVVLSIGVYIESSRTLESEIHQANHFLLQQVREVMDGHFQAVERLNIELTWNVKVQDLLYSNKYHSYPNEFQYDLYQISQDLKLYKSAYASMIDSFYIYVADSKTVILPALTRNASLAYETVHADDSFPFSKWNAMMNDGRFRGLLPVVRIGEDGLKKKSVAFISPYAGDQDHPIATNVIMIDQSRILGSIENMELFNEGHVLILNKDNQVLVSNSGEPMPADFPFDKLTDAPNFFYYTKNGQKFEVMYIPSAQSGLKYISMIPSRLYWEKAEHVRNLTYTSILVSLLGGGLLTTFFLRKNYNPVRRLVQAFSKKAPVHYGKGVNEFLFIEQALDRTLTEMDNILLRMKQQHHILRSNFIVRSLKGRLDSQIPVNEALTTFNMAFESDRFAVILMNLEESGPFYERVQGMDPGDKRKLLQFILTNVMEELARPAQPGIRDGDRRVLRLPGQLPAGGRTGAEGDAAPARPGNPGFPQPALPYSADAVRQLRS
;
A
#
# COMPACT_ATOMS: atom_id res chain seq x y z
N MET A 1 -4.64 3.24 32.26
CA MET A 1 -4.17 3.68 33.60
C MET A 1 -3.11 4.79 33.54
N ILE A 2 -2.30 4.89 32.48
CA ILE A 2 -1.26 5.96 32.32
C ILE A 2 -1.87 7.34 31.98
N LEU A 3 -2.96 7.42 31.23
CA LEU A 3 -3.63 8.66 30.84
C LEU A 3 -4.32 9.38 32.02
N ALA A 4 -4.72 8.66 33.07
CA ALA A 4 -5.32 9.24 34.26
C ALA A 4 -4.32 9.98 35.18
N ARG A 5 -3.02 9.64 35.11
CA ARG A 5 -1.94 10.33 35.85
C ARG A 5 -1.56 11.69 35.23
N LEU A 6 -1.90 11.93 33.98
CA LEU A 6 -1.58 13.18 33.24
C LEU A 6 -2.65 14.26 33.41
N GLY A 7 -3.71 14.03 34.22
CA GLY A 7 -4.75 15.03 34.49
C GLY A 7 -5.59 15.42 33.28
N PHE A 8 -5.64 14.55 32.25
CA PHE A 8 -6.41 14.82 31.03
C PHE A 8 -7.91 14.64 31.29
N HIS A 9 -8.64 15.75 31.34
CA HIS A 9 -10.09 15.74 31.30
C HIS A 9 -10.59 15.54 29.87
N ARG A 10 -11.65 14.76 29.68
CA ARG A 10 -12.25 14.40 28.35
C ARG A 10 -12.60 15.62 27.45
N ARG A 11 -12.57 16.84 27.97
CA ARG A 11 -12.90 18.08 27.26
C ARG A 11 -11.72 19.01 27.04
N SER A 12 -10.49 18.62 27.37
CA SER A 12 -9.29 19.45 27.15
C SER A 12 -8.87 19.48 25.70
N ILE A 13 -8.49 20.65 25.21
CA ILE A 13 -7.92 20.87 23.87
C ILE A 13 -6.68 20.00 23.63
N ILE A 14 -5.87 19.75 24.66
CA ILE A 14 -4.70 18.88 24.58
C ILE A 14 -5.10 17.48 24.09
N LEU A 15 -6.18 16.93 24.63
CA LEU A 15 -6.65 15.59 24.24
C LEU A 15 -7.12 15.57 22.79
N THR A 16 -7.84 16.60 22.36
CA THR A 16 -8.30 16.72 20.98
C THR A 16 -7.12 16.80 20.00
N TRP A 17 -6.13 17.62 20.30
CA TRP A 17 -4.93 17.73 19.47
C TRP A 17 -4.08 16.47 19.49
N LEU A 18 -3.91 15.85 20.67
CA LEU A 18 -3.20 14.58 20.81
C LEU A 18 -3.86 13.49 19.96
N VAL A 19 -5.18 13.35 19.99
CA VAL A 19 -5.92 12.38 19.18
C VAL A 19 -5.75 12.69 17.69
N SER A 20 -5.86 13.97 17.29
CA SER A 20 -5.66 14.37 15.89
C SER A 20 -4.26 14.04 15.40
N TYR A 21 -3.22 14.38 16.15
CA TYR A 21 -1.83 14.07 15.76
C TYR A 21 -1.56 12.57 15.78
N LEU A 22 -2.14 11.83 16.74
CA LEU A 22 -2.01 10.38 16.78
C LEU A 22 -2.70 9.72 15.58
N THR A 23 -3.86 10.22 15.16
CA THR A 23 -4.56 9.72 13.96
C THR A 23 -3.73 9.95 12.70
N ILE A 24 -3.13 11.14 12.55
CA ILE A 24 -2.23 11.43 11.43
C ILE A 24 -0.99 10.53 11.44
N LEU A 25 -0.44 10.25 12.63
CA LEU A 25 0.71 9.36 12.80
C LEU A 25 0.38 7.91 12.47
N LEU A 26 -0.84 7.45 12.75
CA LEU A 26 -1.28 6.08 12.45
C LEU A 26 -1.43 5.84 10.94
N LEU A 27 -1.72 6.86 10.14
CA LEU A 27 -1.93 6.73 8.70
C LEU A 27 -0.73 6.08 7.97
N PRO A 28 0.52 6.55 8.12
CA PRO A 28 1.68 5.91 7.51
C PRO A 28 1.90 4.47 7.99
N VAL A 29 1.60 4.18 9.25
CA VAL A 29 1.72 2.83 9.82
C VAL A 29 0.74 1.88 9.15
N VAL A 30 -0.53 2.27 9.03
CA VAL A 30 -1.56 1.47 8.35
C VAL A 30 -1.22 1.26 6.88
N LEU A 31 -0.76 2.31 6.18
CA LEU A 31 -0.31 2.21 4.80
C LEU A 31 0.89 1.25 4.66
N SER A 32 1.89 1.35 5.54
CA SER A 32 3.06 0.46 5.52
C SER A 32 2.67 -1.00 5.74
N ILE A 33 1.72 -1.29 6.63
CA ILE A 33 1.18 -2.64 6.83
C ILE A 33 0.45 -3.12 5.58
N GLY A 34 -0.38 -2.27 4.97
CA GLY A 34 -1.08 -2.59 3.72
C GLY A 34 -0.12 -2.92 2.58
N VAL A 35 0.90 -2.08 2.38
CA VAL A 35 1.96 -2.31 1.37
C VAL A 35 2.72 -3.60 1.64
N TYR A 36 3.04 -3.90 2.91
CA TYR A 36 3.72 -5.15 3.27
C TYR A 36 2.90 -6.39 2.91
N ILE A 37 1.61 -6.39 3.27
CA ILE A 37 0.72 -7.52 2.98
C ILE A 37 0.61 -7.74 1.46
N GLU A 38 0.40 -6.67 0.70
CA GLU A 38 0.27 -6.75 -0.76
C GLU A 38 1.58 -7.15 -1.43
N SER A 39 2.69 -6.54 -1.03
CA SER A 39 4.03 -6.89 -1.54
C SER A 39 4.39 -8.35 -1.25
N SER A 40 4.06 -8.87 -0.06
CA SER A 40 4.33 -10.27 0.28
C SER A 40 3.51 -11.23 -0.58
N ARG A 41 2.22 -10.93 -0.82
CA ARG A 41 1.36 -11.74 -1.69
C ARG A 41 1.83 -11.73 -3.14
N THR A 42 2.17 -10.55 -3.64
CA THR A 42 2.67 -10.39 -5.01
C THR A 42 3.98 -11.16 -5.21
N LEU A 43 4.92 -11.03 -4.26
CA LEU A 43 6.19 -11.73 -4.32
C LEU A 43 6.01 -13.27 -4.30
N GLU A 44 5.13 -13.79 -3.43
CA GLU A 44 4.80 -15.22 -3.41
C GLU A 44 4.22 -15.68 -4.75
N SER A 45 3.28 -14.94 -5.32
CA SER A 45 2.68 -15.25 -6.62
C SER A 45 3.70 -15.21 -7.76
N GLU A 46 4.56 -14.19 -7.80
CA GLU A 46 5.61 -14.07 -8.82
C GLU A 46 6.62 -15.22 -8.76
N ILE A 47 7.00 -15.64 -7.54
CA ILE A 47 7.91 -16.76 -7.35
C ILE A 47 7.26 -18.08 -7.83
N HIS A 48 6.00 -18.33 -7.48
CA HIS A 48 5.28 -19.49 -7.96
C HIS A 48 5.18 -19.54 -9.49
N GLN A 49 4.88 -18.40 -10.12
CA GLN A 49 4.82 -18.30 -11.58
C GLN A 49 6.19 -18.51 -12.22
N ALA A 50 7.25 -17.93 -11.68
CA ALA A 50 8.61 -18.11 -12.17
C ALA A 50 9.04 -19.59 -12.07
N ASN A 51 8.79 -20.23 -10.94
CA ASN A 51 9.08 -21.66 -10.74
C ASN A 51 8.30 -22.54 -11.72
N HIS A 52 7.02 -22.26 -11.90
CA HIS A 52 6.19 -22.99 -12.85
C HIS A 52 6.74 -22.85 -14.28
N PHE A 53 7.07 -21.64 -14.69
CA PHE A 53 7.62 -21.37 -16.00
C PHE A 53 8.95 -22.09 -16.23
N LEU A 54 9.85 -22.07 -15.26
CA LEU A 54 11.14 -22.75 -15.34
C LEU A 54 10.99 -24.26 -15.39
N LEU A 55 10.10 -24.82 -14.56
CA LEU A 55 9.85 -26.25 -14.59
C LEU A 55 9.18 -26.69 -15.91
N GLN A 56 8.34 -25.81 -16.49
CA GLN A 56 7.80 -26.02 -17.83
C GLN A 56 8.91 -26.04 -18.89
N GLN A 57 9.86 -25.13 -18.80
CA GLN A 57 11.02 -25.10 -19.70
C GLN A 57 11.88 -26.37 -19.56
N VAL A 58 12.11 -26.85 -18.32
CA VAL A 58 12.76 -28.14 -18.07
C VAL A 58 12.01 -29.26 -18.77
N ARG A 59 10.69 -29.31 -18.61
CA ARG A 59 9.85 -30.32 -19.29
C ARG A 59 10.04 -30.27 -20.80
N GLU A 60 9.98 -29.11 -21.42
CA GLU A 60 10.10 -28.95 -22.87
C GLU A 60 11.46 -29.43 -23.39
N VAL A 61 12.56 -29.05 -22.72
CA VAL A 61 13.91 -29.51 -23.07
C VAL A 61 14.03 -31.03 -22.91
N MET A 62 13.52 -31.56 -21.80
CA MET A 62 13.61 -32.99 -21.51
C MET A 62 12.73 -33.81 -22.44
N ASP A 63 11.51 -33.41 -22.71
CA ASP A 63 10.64 -34.04 -23.69
C ASP A 63 11.30 -34.06 -25.08
N GLY A 64 12.06 -33.03 -25.47
CA GLY A 64 12.88 -33.03 -26.68
C GLY A 64 13.97 -34.11 -26.67
N HIS A 65 14.66 -34.30 -25.55
CA HIS A 65 15.63 -35.40 -25.41
C HIS A 65 14.98 -36.79 -25.55
N PHE A 66 13.84 -36.99 -24.91
CA PHE A 66 13.13 -38.26 -24.99
C PHE A 66 12.51 -38.50 -26.37
N GLN A 67 12.09 -37.47 -27.08
CA GLN A 67 11.70 -37.59 -28.49
C GLN A 67 12.86 -38.11 -29.37
N ALA A 68 14.08 -37.60 -29.14
CA ALA A 68 15.25 -38.09 -29.86
C ALA A 68 15.53 -39.59 -29.57
N VAL A 69 15.35 -40.02 -28.33
CA VAL A 69 15.43 -41.44 -27.95
C VAL A 69 14.38 -42.26 -28.69
N GLU A 70 13.13 -41.83 -28.69
CA GLU A 70 12.05 -42.54 -29.40
C GLU A 70 12.27 -42.57 -30.91
N ARG A 71 12.78 -41.49 -31.49
CA ARG A 71 13.13 -41.42 -32.91
C ARG A 71 14.22 -42.45 -33.23
N LEU A 72 15.31 -42.46 -32.47
CA LEU A 72 16.36 -43.46 -32.68
C LEU A 72 15.81 -44.89 -32.48
N ASN A 73 14.97 -45.11 -31.49
CA ASN A 73 14.35 -46.45 -31.29
C ASN A 73 13.53 -46.85 -32.51
N ILE A 74 12.75 -45.97 -33.10
CA ILE A 74 11.99 -46.25 -34.34
C ILE A 74 12.92 -46.54 -35.48
N GLU A 75 13.99 -45.73 -35.70
CA GLU A 75 14.97 -45.93 -36.73
C GLU A 75 15.69 -47.30 -36.60
N LEU A 76 16.08 -47.67 -35.40
CA LEU A 76 16.69 -48.97 -35.13
C LEU A 76 15.70 -50.13 -35.38
N THR A 77 14.46 -49.95 -34.88
CA THR A 77 13.42 -50.98 -35.01
C THR A 77 13.05 -51.25 -36.49
N TRP A 78 12.96 -50.21 -37.28
CA TRP A 78 12.58 -50.31 -38.71
C TRP A 78 13.77 -50.36 -39.67
N ASN A 79 15.00 -50.52 -39.16
CA ASN A 79 16.16 -50.69 -39.99
C ASN A 79 16.05 -52.00 -40.78
N VAL A 80 16.14 -51.91 -42.11
CA VAL A 80 15.92 -53.06 -43.02
C VAL A 80 16.88 -54.23 -42.73
N LYS A 81 18.15 -53.92 -42.43
CA LYS A 81 19.15 -54.95 -42.14
C LYS A 81 18.88 -55.60 -40.77
N VAL A 82 18.45 -54.82 -39.79
CA VAL A 82 18.06 -55.38 -38.49
C VAL A 82 16.83 -56.27 -38.62
N GLN A 83 15.84 -55.84 -39.38
CA GLN A 83 14.64 -56.62 -39.64
C GLN A 83 14.98 -57.91 -40.39
N ASP A 84 15.81 -57.87 -41.42
CA ASP A 84 16.26 -59.07 -42.15
C ASP A 84 17.01 -60.03 -41.23
N LEU A 85 17.94 -59.52 -40.40
CA LEU A 85 18.66 -60.35 -39.43
C LEU A 85 17.72 -61.08 -38.47
N LEU A 86 16.71 -60.37 -37.94
CA LEU A 86 15.82 -60.91 -36.90
C LEU A 86 14.78 -61.91 -37.42
N TYR A 87 14.29 -61.71 -38.64
CA TYR A 87 13.19 -62.55 -39.18
C TYR A 87 13.63 -63.59 -40.22
N SER A 88 14.90 -63.60 -40.67
CA SER A 88 15.38 -64.54 -41.70
C SER A 88 15.84 -65.91 -41.22
N ASN A 89 15.79 -66.18 -39.88
CA ASN A 89 16.28 -67.43 -39.25
C ASN A 89 17.74 -67.76 -39.64
N LYS A 90 18.57 -66.79 -40.06
CA LYS A 90 19.97 -66.99 -40.49
C LYS A 90 20.88 -67.54 -39.40
N TYR A 91 20.56 -67.26 -38.15
CA TYR A 91 21.36 -67.75 -37.02
C TYR A 91 21.48 -69.25 -37.00
N HIS A 92 20.40 -69.97 -37.26
CA HIS A 92 20.37 -71.40 -37.23
C HIS A 92 20.79 -72.06 -38.56
N SER A 93 20.44 -71.36 -39.68
CA SER A 93 20.60 -71.97 -41.00
C SER A 93 21.90 -71.55 -41.72
N TYR A 94 22.37 -70.35 -41.50
CA TYR A 94 23.51 -69.73 -42.22
C TYR A 94 24.41 -68.91 -41.26
N PRO A 95 25.19 -69.53 -40.35
CA PRO A 95 25.97 -68.90 -39.30
C PRO A 95 26.99 -67.86 -39.85
N ASN A 96 27.61 -68.07 -40.96
CA ASN A 96 28.61 -67.16 -41.55
C ASN A 96 27.93 -65.86 -42.12
N GLU A 97 26.78 -66.01 -42.74
CA GLU A 97 26.00 -64.90 -43.21
C GLU A 97 25.49 -64.05 -42.02
N PHE A 98 24.99 -64.70 -41.00
CA PHE A 98 24.56 -64.09 -39.77
C PHE A 98 25.68 -63.25 -39.11
N GLN A 99 26.92 -63.78 -39.07
CA GLN A 99 28.07 -63.03 -38.53
C GLN A 99 28.42 -61.82 -39.42
N TYR A 100 28.30 -61.93 -40.73
CA TYR A 100 28.51 -60.85 -41.65
C TYR A 100 27.45 -59.75 -41.52
N ASP A 101 26.19 -60.10 -41.40
CA ASP A 101 25.08 -59.17 -41.18
C ASP A 101 25.22 -58.43 -39.81
N LEU A 102 25.60 -59.13 -38.75
CA LEU A 102 25.92 -58.52 -37.47
C LEU A 102 27.01 -57.46 -37.62
N TYR A 103 28.09 -57.75 -38.38
CA TYR A 103 29.15 -56.81 -38.63
C TYR A 103 28.64 -55.59 -39.43
N GLN A 104 27.88 -55.78 -40.49
CA GLN A 104 27.31 -54.70 -41.28
C GLN A 104 26.42 -53.77 -40.43
N ILE A 105 25.51 -54.37 -39.66
CA ILE A 105 24.64 -53.62 -38.75
C ILE A 105 25.47 -52.80 -37.77
N SER A 106 26.51 -53.40 -37.16
CA SER A 106 27.35 -52.71 -36.19
C SER A 106 28.05 -51.46 -36.80
N GLN A 107 28.45 -51.52 -38.10
CA GLN A 107 29.01 -50.37 -38.80
C GLN A 107 27.95 -49.30 -39.12
N ASP A 108 26.73 -49.71 -39.47
CA ASP A 108 25.61 -48.77 -39.64
C ASP A 108 25.26 -48.08 -38.32
N LEU A 109 25.26 -48.82 -37.22
CA LEU A 109 25.03 -48.25 -35.88
C LEU A 109 26.06 -47.16 -35.49
N LYS A 110 27.28 -47.25 -36.05
CA LYS A 110 28.29 -46.18 -35.86
C LYS A 110 27.86 -44.84 -36.48
N LEU A 111 27.14 -44.87 -37.60
CA LEU A 111 26.58 -43.66 -38.21
C LEU A 111 25.49 -43.06 -37.33
N TYR A 112 24.58 -43.90 -36.78
CA TYR A 112 23.58 -43.45 -35.81
C TYR A 112 24.22 -42.86 -34.56
N LYS A 113 25.30 -43.48 -34.05
CA LYS A 113 26.03 -42.92 -32.90
C LYS A 113 26.54 -41.53 -33.18
N SER A 114 27.07 -41.28 -34.40
CA SER A 114 27.53 -39.93 -34.80
C SER A 114 26.38 -38.94 -34.95
N ALA A 115 25.26 -39.37 -35.56
CA ALA A 115 24.10 -38.49 -35.78
C ALA A 115 23.43 -38.03 -34.47
N TYR A 116 23.38 -38.90 -33.45
CA TYR A 116 22.74 -38.65 -32.18
C TYR A 116 23.71 -38.29 -31.02
N ALA A 117 24.99 -38.06 -31.34
CA ALA A 117 26.06 -37.90 -30.35
C ALA A 117 25.81 -36.73 -29.37
N SER A 118 25.02 -35.72 -29.75
CA SER A 118 24.68 -34.58 -28.91
C SER A 118 23.65 -34.90 -27.82
N MET A 119 22.83 -35.93 -28.03
CA MET A 119 21.68 -36.22 -27.16
C MET A 119 21.79 -37.61 -26.50
N ILE A 120 22.37 -38.58 -27.17
CA ILE A 120 22.44 -39.99 -26.78
C ILE A 120 23.89 -40.39 -26.57
N ASP A 121 24.19 -41.03 -25.44
CA ASP A 121 25.56 -41.40 -25.09
C ASP A 121 25.92 -42.79 -25.59
N SER A 122 25.01 -43.76 -25.45
CA SER A 122 25.24 -45.12 -25.84
C SER A 122 23.92 -45.81 -26.18
N PHE A 123 23.96 -46.73 -27.08
CA PHE A 123 22.83 -47.60 -27.37
C PHE A 123 23.31 -48.92 -27.95
N TYR A 124 22.46 -49.95 -27.86
CA TYR A 124 22.72 -51.25 -28.40
C TYR A 124 21.41 -52.00 -28.69
N ILE A 125 21.51 -53.05 -29.51
CA ILE A 125 20.43 -53.98 -29.81
C ILE A 125 20.82 -55.33 -29.22
N TYR A 126 20.01 -55.86 -28.31
CA TYR A 126 20.14 -57.24 -27.81
C TYR A 126 19.30 -58.16 -28.68
N VAL A 127 19.92 -59.19 -29.26
CA VAL A 127 19.26 -60.26 -30.04
C VAL A 127 19.07 -61.47 -29.14
N ALA A 128 17.82 -61.86 -28.86
CA ALA A 128 17.50 -62.85 -27.84
C ALA A 128 17.97 -64.24 -28.20
N ASP A 129 17.73 -64.67 -29.44
CA ASP A 129 18.01 -66.02 -29.92
C ASP A 129 19.51 -66.36 -29.86
N SER A 130 20.35 -65.45 -30.37
CA SER A 130 21.81 -65.66 -30.36
C SER A 130 22.49 -65.15 -29.10
N LYS A 131 21.76 -64.50 -28.15
CA LYS A 131 22.30 -63.85 -26.98
C LYS A 131 23.45 -62.90 -27.32
N THR A 132 23.31 -62.21 -28.44
CA THR A 132 24.32 -61.29 -28.96
C THR A 132 23.86 -59.84 -28.78
N VAL A 133 24.79 -58.98 -28.40
CA VAL A 133 24.58 -57.54 -28.32
C VAL A 133 25.32 -56.87 -29.47
N ILE A 134 24.58 -56.10 -30.28
CA ILE A 134 25.11 -55.32 -31.37
C ILE A 134 25.30 -53.89 -30.84
N LEU A 135 26.55 -53.47 -30.74
CA LEU A 135 26.92 -52.10 -30.37
C LEU A 135 27.44 -51.34 -31.59
N PRO A 136 27.50 -50.03 -31.58
CA PRO A 136 28.18 -49.24 -32.62
C PRO A 136 29.62 -49.69 -32.78
N ALA A 137 29.96 -50.16 -34.00
CA ALA A 137 31.27 -50.66 -34.42
C ALA A 137 31.71 -52.02 -33.87
N LEU A 138 30.92 -52.69 -33.01
CA LEU A 138 31.31 -54.00 -32.47
C LEU A 138 30.10 -54.85 -32.05
N THR A 139 30.33 -56.16 -32.00
CA THR A 139 29.36 -57.13 -31.50
C THR A 139 29.97 -57.94 -30.36
N ARG A 140 29.18 -58.33 -29.36
CA ARG A 140 29.65 -59.09 -28.22
C ARG A 140 28.57 -60.07 -27.71
N ASN A 141 29.00 -61.13 -27.05
CA ASN A 141 28.08 -61.94 -26.28
C ASN A 141 27.46 -61.10 -25.14
N ALA A 142 26.24 -61.46 -24.75
CA ALA A 142 25.45 -60.75 -23.74
C ALA A 142 26.18 -60.53 -22.41
N SER A 143 26.91 -61.55 -21.89
CA SER A 143 27.64 -61.39 -20.61
C SER A 143 28.79 -60.38 -20.73
N LEU A 144 29.58 -60.50 -21.78
CA LEU A 144 30.71 -59.59 -22.02
C LEU A 144 30.24 -58.16 -22.35
N ALA A 145 29.14 -58.02 -23.08
CA ALA A 145 28.52 -56.73 -23.33
C ALA A 145 28.03 -56.07 -22.04
N TYR A 146 27.39 -56.85 -21.17
CA TYR A 146 26.95 -56.36 -19.87
C TYR A 146 28.14 -55.86 -19.04
N GLU A 147 29.21 -56.65 -18.89
CA GLU A 147 30.40 -56.28 -18.11
C GLU A 147 31.11 -55.03 -18.64
N THR A 148 31.00 -54.77 -19.94
CA THR A 148 31.64 -53.59 -20.56
C THR A 148 30.78 -52.35 -20.56
N VAL A 149 29.47 -52.49 -20.51
CA VAL A 149 28.52 -51.36 -20.59
C VAL A 149 27.92 -51.02 -19.23
N HIS A 150 27.62 -52.02 -18.42
CA HIS A 150 26.94 -51.84 -17.14
C HIS A 150 27.90 -52.05 -15.96
N ALA A 151 27.71 -51.25 -14.90
CA ALA A 151 28.51 -51.28 -13.69
C ALA A 151 27.66 -51.07 -12.43
N ASP A 152 26.43 -51.57 -12.47
CA ASP A 152 25.45 -51.37 -11.42
C ASP A 152 25.30 -52.61 -10.57
N ASP A 153 25.81 -52.55 -9.34
CA ASP A 153 25.70 -53.66 -8.38
C ASP A 153 24.24 -53.93 -7.98
N SER A 154 23.35 -52.95 -8.11
CA SER A 154 21.90 -53.07 -7.83
C SER A 154 21.11 -53.67 -8.99
N PHE A 155 21.73 -53.78 -10.16
CA PHE A 155 21.14 -54.32 -11.39
C PHE A 155 22.03 -55.43 -11.99
N PRO A 156 22.16 -56.60 -11.33
CA PRO A 156 23.08 -57.66 -11.73
C PRO A 156 22.71 -58.25 -13.09
N PHE A 157 23.67 -58.96 -13.73
CA PHE A 157 23.49 -59.56 -15.05
C PHE A 157 22.23 -60.45 -15.13
N SER A 158 21.91 -61.19 -14.09
CA SER A 158 20.70 -62.04 -14.06
C SER A 158 19.42 -61.23 -14.23
N LYS A 159 19.34 -60.06 -13.54
CA LYS A 159 18.20 -59.15 -13.64
C LYS A 159 18.17 -58.44 -14.99
N TRP A 160 19.33 -58.03 -15.50
CA TRP A 160 19.46 -57.43 -16.82
C TRP A 160 19.02 -58.43 -17.91
N ASN A 161 19.52 -59.66 -17.88
CA ASN A 161 19.18 -60.69 -18.84
C ASN A 161 17.68 -61.05 -18.79
N ALA A 162 17.11 -61.15 -17.59
CA ALA A 162 15.67 -61.38 -17.45
C ALA A 162 14.85 -60.24 -18.10
N MET A 163 15.26 -59.01 -17.90
CA MET A 163 14.59 -57.83 -18.46
C MET A 163 14.74 -57.74 -19.99
N MET A 164 15.91 -58.11 -20.54
CA MET A 164 16.12 -58.14 -21.98
C MET A 164 15.24 -59.15 -22.70
N ASN A 165 14.83 -60.21 -22.00
CA ASN A 165 13.96 -61.26 -22.49
C ASN A 165 12.49 -61.12 -22.04
N ASP A 166 12.14 -60.02 -21.34
CA ASP A 166 10.78 -59.69 -20.95
C ASP A 166 10.14 -58.75 -21.99
N GLY A 167 9.28 -59.32 -22.84
CA GLY A 167 8.55 -58.58 -23.87
C GLY A 167 7.53 -57.56 -23.34
N ARG A 168 7.24 -57.59 -22.05
CA ARG A 168 6.23 -56.71 -21.41
C ARG A 168 6.78 -55.36 -20.96
N PHE A 169 8.09 -55.30 -20.69
CA PHE A 169 8.69 -54.07 -20.16
C PHE A 169 9.14 -53.13 -21.29
N ARG A 170 8.45 -51.99 -21.42
CA ARG A 170 8.88 -50.87 -22.24
C ARG A 170 8.87 -49.60 -21.39
N GLY A 171 10.03 -48.98 -21.20
CA GLY A 171 10.09 -47.77 -20.36
C GLY A 171 11.50 -47.30 -20.05
N LEU A 172 11.56 -46.34 -19.14
CA LEU A 172 12.79 -45.69 -18.70
C LEU A 172 13.18 -46.20 -17.32
N LEU A 173 14.46 -46.54 -17.17
CA LEU A 173 15.06 -46.98 -15.91
C LEU A 173 16.34 -46.23 -15.59
N PRO A 174 16.62 -45.93 -14.32
CA PRO A 174 17.94 -45.49 -13.89
C PRO A 174 18.93 -46.65 -13.93
N VAL A 175 20.09 -46.44 -14.53
CA VAL A 175 21.17 -47.41 -14.61
C VAL A 175 22.52 -46.76 -14.35
N VAL A 176 23.50 -47.54 -13.91
CA VAL A 176 24.89 -47.13 -13.86
C VAL A 176 25.66 -47.81 -14.97
N ARG A 177 26.27 -47.05 -15.86
CA ARG A 177 27.08 -47.55 -16.96
C ARG A 177 28.55 -47.23 -16.81
N ILE A 178 29.39 -47.94 -17.55
CA ILE A 178 30.79 -47.61 -17.71
C ILE A 178 30.90 -46.66 -18.92
N GLY A 179 31.47 -45.49 -18.70
CA GLY A 179 31.76 -44.52 -19.78
C GLY A 179 32.93 -44.97 -20.65
N GLU A 180 33.13 -44.33 -21.79
CA GLU A 180 34.29 -44.59 -22.67
C GLU A 180 35.63 -44.25 -21.95
N ASP A 181 35.57 -43.42 -20.93
CA ASP A 181 36.67 -43.06 -20.01
C ASP A 181 36.90 -44.10 -18.88
N GLY A 182 36.14 -45.19 -18.86
CA GLY A 182 36.20 -46.23 -17.82
C GLY A 182 35.53 -45.84 -16.48
N LEU A 183 34.94 -44.64 -16.39
CA LEU A 183 34.29 -44.18 -15.16
C LEU A 183 32.83 -44.63 -15.08
N LYS A 184 32.38 -44.88 -13.85
CA LYS A 184 30.96 -45.17 -13.57
C LYS A 184 30.15 -43.91 -13.72
N LYS A 185 29.13 -43.93 -14.59
CA LYS A 185 28.23 -42.80 -14.87
C LYS A 185 26.78 -43.22 -14.65
N LYS A 186 26.05 -42.38 -13.91
CA LYS A 186 24.60 -42.51 -13.78
C LYS A 186 23.96 -42.17 -15.12
N SER A 187 23.08 -43.00 -15.63
CA SER A 187 22.41 -42.84 -16.91
C SER A 187 20.95 -43.26 -16.82
N VAL A 188 20.16 -42.80 -17.76
CA VAL A 188 18.78 -43.21 -17.94
C VAL A 188 18.74 -44.10 -19.17
N ALA A 189 18.31 -45.36 -19.01
CA ALA A 189 18.17 -46.32 -20.09
C ALA A 189 16.70 -46.42 -20.51
N PHE A 190 16.45 -46.22 -21.81
CA PHE A 190 15.19 -46.53 -22.45
C PHE A 190 15.28 -47.95 -23.02
N ILE A 191 14.36 -48.79 -22.59
CA ILE A 191 14.28 -50.20 -23.00
C ILE A 191 13.03 -50.38 -23.84
N SER A 192 13.21 -50.95 -25.05
CA SER A 192 12.11 -51.16 -25.99
C SER A 192 12.26 -52.51 -26.66
N PRO A 193 11.46 -53.51 -26.27
CA PRO A 193 11.46 -54.81 -26.90
C PRO A 193 10.81 -54.78 -28.30
N TYR A 194 11.32 -55.60 -29.22
CA TYR A 194 10.69 -55.85 -30.51
C TYR A 194 9.53 -56.86 -30.32
N ALA A 195 8.49 -56.66 -31.12
CA ALA A 195 7.37 -57.56 -31.11
C ALA A 195 7.83 -58.98 -31.49
N GLY A 196 7.58 -59.91 -30.60
CA GLY A 196 7.82 -61.33 -30.77
C GLY A 196 6.59 -62.13 -30.33
N ASP A 197 6.75 -63.38 -29.95
CA ASP A 197 5.71 -64.14 -29.29
C ASP A 197 5.37 -63.48 -27.94
N GLN A 198 4.14 -63.59 -27.47
CA GLN A 198 3.53 -62.72 -26.45
C GLN A 198 4.32 -62.46 -25.16
N ASP A 199 5.31 -63.32 -24.84
CA ASP A 199 6.11 -63.22 -23.61
C ASP A 199 7.63 -63.08 -23.85
N HIS A 200 8.12 -63.26 -25.11
CA HIS A 200 9.56 -63.25 -25.43
C HIS A 200 9.84 -62.34 -26.63
N PRO A 201 10.58 -61.26 -26.45
CA PRO A 201 10.96 -60.39 -27.56
C PRO A 201 12.03 -61.10 -28.42
N ILE A 202 12.00 -60.86 -29.74
CA ILE A 202 13.03 -61.31 -30.65
C ILE A 202 14.35 -60.56 -30.42
N ALA A 203 14.21 -59.26 -30.11
CA ALA A 203 15.32 -58.38 -29.80
C ALA A 203 14.84 -57.26 -28.86
N THR A 204 15.78 -56.55 -28.23
CA THR A 204 15.48 -55.41 -27.36
C THR A 204 16.45 -54.29 -27.63
N ASN A 205 15.93 -53.11 -27.93
CA ASN A 205 16.71 -51.86 -28.01
C ASN A 205 16.95 -51.32 -26.60
N VAL A 206 18.18 -50.92 -26.34
CA VAL A 206 18.55 -50.17 -25.13
C VAL A 206 19.26 -48.90 -25.55
N ILE A 207 18.70 -47.76 -25.18
CA ILE A 207 19.25 -46.43 -25.49
C ILE A 207 19.50 -45.69 -24.19
N MET A 208 20.71 -45.19 -23.99
CA MET A 208 21.14 -44.59 -22.72
C MET A 208 21.56 -43.12 -22.90
N ILE A 209 21.09 -42.30 -21.98
CA ILE A 209 21.46 -40.89 -21.84
C ILE A 209 22.17 -40.73 -20.49
N ASP A 210 23.32 -40.06 -20.51
CA ASP A 210 24.04 -39.72 -19.29
C ASP A 210 23.27 -38.66 -18.48
N GLN A 211 23.12 -38.91 -17.18
CA GLN A 211 22.46 -37.97 -16.28
C GLN A 211 23.13 -36.60 -16.26
N SER A 212 24.47 -36.53 -16.39
CA SER A 212 25.20 -35.29 -16.42
C SER A 212 24.82 -34.41 -17.62
N ARG A 213 24.52 -34.99 -18.77
CA ARG A 213 24.02 -34.24 -19.94
C ARG A 213 22.64 -33.66 -19.71
N ILE A 214 21.78 -34.48 -19.12
CA ILE A 214 20.44 -34.05 -18.76
C ILE A 214 20.54 -32.87 -17.80
N LEU A 215 21.32 -33.00 -16.74
CA LEU A 215 21.51 -31.92 -15.76
C LEU A 215 22.21 -30.69 -16.38
N GLY A 216 23.22 -30.87 -17.23
CA GLY A 216 23.91 -29.76 -17.90
C GLY A 216 23.01 -28.92 -18.80
N SER A 217 21.95 -29.52 -19.38
CA SER A 217 20.98 -28.76 -20.17
C SER A 217 20.05 -27.88 -19.36
N ILE A 218 19.98 -28.09 -18.04
CA ILE A 218 19.17 -27.31 -17.10
C ILE A 218 20.01 -26.54 -16.05
N GLU A 219 21.32 -26.75 -16.00
CA GLU A 219 22.24 -26.19 -14.99
C GLU A 219 22.30 -24.66 -15.04
N ASN A 220 22.11 -24.06 -16.19
CA ASN A 220 22.12 -22.59 -16.36
C ASN A 220 20.85 -21.89 -15.91
N MET A 221 19.87 -22.61 -15.35
CA MET A 221 18.67 -22.02 -14.81
C MET A 221 18.92 -21.58 -13.37
N GLU A 222 19.08 -20.28 -13.13
CA GLU A 222 19.47 -19.66 -11.84
C GLU A 222 18.68 -20.14 -10.62
N LEU A 223 17.42 -20.54 -10.81
CA LEU A 223 16.56 -21.00 -9.71
C LEU A 223 16.94 -22.39 -9.16
N PHE A 224 17.76 -23.15 -9.89
CA PHE A 224 18.16 -24.49 -9.44
C PHE A 224 19.49 -24.54 -8.69
N ASN A 225 20.16 -23.41 -8.52
CA ASN A 225 21.44 -23.38 -7.77
C ASN A 225 21.29 -23.83 -6.30
N GLU A 226 20.11 -23.65 -5.70
CA GLU A 226 19.82 -24.09 -4.33
C GLU A 226 18.60 -25.03 -4.23
N GLY A 227 17.92 -25.30 -5.33
CA GLY A 227 16.78 -26.20 -5.42
C GLY A 227 17.16 -27.57 -5.95
N HIS A 228 16.31 -28.56 -5.67
CA HIS A 228 16.46 -29.92 -6.18
C HIS A 228 15.50 -30.14 -7.35
N VAL A 229 16.04 -30.62 -8.47
CA VAL A 229 15.26 -31.03 -9.64
C VAL A 229 15.27 -32.54 -9.72
N LEU A 230 14.10 -33.12 -9.91
CA LEU A 230 13.89 -34.57 -10.00
C LEU A 230 13.05 -34.85 -11.24
N ILE A 231 13.41 -35.92 -11.94
CA ILE A 231 12.62 -36.46 -13.02
C ILE A 231 12.24 -37.89 -12.63
N LEU A 232 10.95 -38.18 -12.57
CA LEU A 232 10.42 -39.48 -12.21
C LEU A 232 9.80 -40.17 -13.44
N ASN A 233 9.86 -41.48 -13.45
CA ASN A 233 9.08 -42.26 -14.40
C ASN A 233 7.62 -42.44 -13.91
N LYS A 234 6.80 -43.21 -14.67
CA LYS A 234 5.40 -43.47 -14.33
C LYS A 234 5.23 -44.18 -12.98
N ASP A 235 6.22 -44.98 -12.60
CA ASP A 235 6.24 -45.78 -11.36
C ASP A 235 6.83 -45.00 -10.18
N ASN A 236 7.01 -43.67 -10.32
CA ASN A 236 7.61 -42.77 -9.34
C ASN A 236 9.08 -43.10 -8.99
N GLN A 237 9.80 -43.82 -9.86
CA GLN A 237 11.24 -44.03 -9.67
C GLN A 237 12.01 -42.82 -10.13
N VAL A 238 12.99 -42.39 -9.38
CA VAL A 238 13.87 -41.27 -9.71
C VAL A 238 14.81 -41.65 -10.84
N LEU A 239 14.61 -41.05 -12.00
CA LEU A 239 15.48 -41.23 -13.17
C LEU A 239 16.69 -40.28 -13.13
N VAL A 240 16.43 -39.04 -12.77
CA VAL A 240 17.43 -37.98 -12.72
C VAL A 240 17.24 -37.17 -11.47
N SER A 241 18.32 -36.77 -10.82
CA SER A 241 18.33 -35.88 -9.68
C SER A 241 19.63 -35.10 -9.67
N ASN A 242 19.53 -33.75 -9.46
CA ASN A 242 20.70 -32.91 -9.17
C ASN A 242 21.12 -33.01 -7.69
N SER A 243 20.29 -33.62 -6.84
CA SER A 243 20.64 -33.91 -5.45
C SER A 243 21.43 -35.20 -5.37
N GLY A 244 22.54 -35.18 -4.64
CA GLY A 244 23.30 -36.42 -4.33
C GLY A 244 22.58 -37.32 -3.34
N GLU A 245 21.49 -36.89 -2.72
CA GLU A 245 20.74 -37.62 -1.71
C GLU A 245 19.61 -38.46 -2.30
N PRO A 246 19.35 -39.63 -1.77
CA PRO A 246 18.18 -40.41 -2.16
C PRO A 246 16.88 -39.70 -1.74
N MET A 247 15.82 -39.94 -2.49
CA MET A 247 14.50 -39.46 -2.14
C MET A 247 14.07 -40.02 -0.77
N PRO A 248 13.56 -39.21 0.15
CA PRO A 248 13.06 -39.68 1.43
C PRO A 248 11.93 -40.68 1.27
N ALA A 249 11.90 -41.69 2.11
CA ALA A 249 10.87 -42.75 2.06
C ALA A 249 9.47 -42.21 2.41
N ASP A 250 9.39 -41.10 3.13
CA ASP A 250 8.16 -40.42 3.54
C ASP A 250 7.68 -39.35 2.53
N PHE A 251 8.30 -39.28 1.35
CA PHE A 251 7.86 -38.34 0.33
C PHE A 251 6.45 -38.69 -0.17
N PRO A 252 5.51 -37.72 -0.20
CA PRO A 252 4.10 -37.97 -0.50
C PRO A 252 3.87 -38.11 -2.03
N PHE A 253 4.22 -39.22 -2.62
CA PHE A 253 4.01 -39.51 -4.05
C PHE A 253 2.53 -39.52 -4.46
N ASP A 254 1.62 -39.75 -3.52
CA ASP A 254 0.18 -39.72 -3.69
C ASP A 254 -0.36 -38.33 -4.08
N LYS A 255 0.40 -37.28 -3.74
CA LYS A 255 0.06 -35.87 -4.13
C LYS A 255 0.44 -35.53 -5.57
N LEU A 256 1.22 -36.37 -6.24
CA LEU A 256 1.62 -36.18 -7.63
C LEU A 256 0.48 -36.63 -8.56
N THR A 257 -0.45 -35.76 -8.83
CA THR A 257 -1.58 -36.02 -9.73
C THR A 257 -1.21 -35.80 -11.21
N ASP A 258 -2.14 -36.06 -12.13
CA ASP A 258 -1.93 -35.84 -13.57
C ASP A 258 -2.03 -34.37 -14.00
N ALA A 259 -2.32 -33.46 -13.07
CA ALA A 259 -2.35 -32.03 -13.32
C ALA A 259 -1.16 -31.33 -12.64
N PRO A 260 -0.59 -30.30 -13.26
CA PRO A 260 0.46 -29.50 -12.63
C PRO A 260 -0.06 -28.88 -11.32
N ASN A 261 0.71 -28.99 -10.25
CA ASN A 261 0.35 -28.45 -8.96
C ASN A 261 1.58 -28.23 -8.08
N PHE A 262 1.39 -27.67 -6.90
CA PHE A 262 2.43 -27.54 -5.89
C PHE A 262 1.89 -27.89 -4.50
N PHE A 263 2.80 -28.30 -3.61
CA PHE A 263 2.50 -28.55 -2.20
C PHE A 263 3.76 -28.29 -1.35
N TYR A 264 3.56 -28.14 -0.06
CA TYR A 264 4.67 -28.00 0.87
C TYR A 264 5.04 -29.34 1.51
N TYR A 265 6.33 -29.62 1.56
CA TYR A 265 6.91 -30.80 2.18
C TYR A 265 8.00 -30.40 3.17
N THR A 266 8.08 -31.07 4.32
CA THR A 266 9.10 -30.79 5.34
C THR A 266 10.07 -31.95 5.43
N LYS A 267 11.34 -31.71 5.12
CA LYS A 267 12.45 -32.66 5.24
C LYS A 267 13.43 -32.15 6.29
N ASN A 268 13.74 -32.95 7.30
CA ASN A 268 14.71 -32.61 8.36
C ASN A 268 14.44 -31.24 9.04
N GLY A 269 13.17 -30.87 9.24
CA GLY A 269 12.78 -29.60 9.83
C GLY A 269 12.83 -28.40 8.86
N GLN A 270 13.30 -28.58 7.64
CA GLN A 270 13.28 -27.56 6.59
C GLN A 270 12.06 -27.74 5.69
N LYS A 271 11.33 -26.64 5.49
CA LYS A 271 10.15 -26.62 4.63
C LYS A 271 10.58 -26.38 3.18
N PHE A 272 10.12 -27.24 2.29
CA PHE A 272 10.31 -27.13 0.84
C PHE A 272 8.97 -26.88 0.17
N GLU A 273 8.99 -26.08 -0.86
CA GLU A 273 7.92 -26.04 -1.84
C GLU A 273 8.24 -27.06 -2.93
N VAL A 274 7.31 -27.95 -3.14
CA VAL A 274 7.41 -29.00 -4.18
C VAL A 274 6.43 -28.62 -5.28
N MET A 275 6.96 -28.25 -6.43
CA MET A 275 6.18 -28.02 -7.64
C MET A 275 6.42 -29.17 -8.61
N TYR A 276 5.38 -29.62 -9.29
CA TYR A 276 5.51 -30.68 -10.28
C TYR A 276 4.66 -30.45 -11.52
N ILE A 277 5.18 -30.93 -12.66
CA ILE A 277 4.51 -30.89 -13.95
C ILE A 277 4.62 -32.27 -14.59
N PRO A 278 3.51 -32.98 -14.84
CA PRO A 278 3.51 -34.21 -15.61
C PRO A 278 3.63 -33.88 -17.11
N SER A 279 4.31 -34.75 -17.84
CA SER A 279 4.33 -34.70 -19.29
C SER A 279 3.38 -35.75 -19.87
N ALA A 280 2.41 -35.30 -20.65
CA ALA A 280 1.54 -36.18 -21.42
C ALA A 280 2.29 -36.93 -22.54
N GLN A 281 3.43 -36.39 -23.01
CA GLN A 281 4.19 -36.88 -24.13
C GLN A 281 5.13 -38.01 -23.72
N SER A 282 5.95 -37.79 -22.70
CA SER A 282 6.90 -38.80 -22.20
C SER A 282 6.34 -39.65 -21.06
N GLY A 283 5.27 -39.25 -20.43
CA GLY A 283 4.72 -39.84 -19.23
C GLY A 283 5.61 -39.66 -18.00
N LEU A 284 6.57 -38.75 -18.08
CA LEU A 284 7.46 -38.40 -16.97
C LEU A 284 6.85 -37.33 -16.08
N LYS A 285 7.30 -37.28 -14.84
CA LYS A 285 6.94 -36.24 -13.88
C LYS A 285 8.19 -35.43 -13.56
N TYR A 286 8.12 -34.15 -13.85
CA TYR A 286 9.17 -33.18 -13.55
C TYR A 286 8.85 -32.49 -12.23
N ILE A 287 9.77 -32.53 -11.29
CA ILE A 287 9.59 -32.02 -9.93
C ILE A 287 10.70 -31.04 -9.61
N SER A 288 10.32 -29.91 -9.06
CA SER A 288 11.21 -28.92 -8.44
C SER A 288 10.93 -28.85 -6.95
N MET A 289 11.96 -28.97 -6.12
CA MET A 289 11.89 -28.85 -4.67
C MET A 289 12.78 -27.67 -4.25
N ILE A 290 12.15 -26.55 -3.85
CA ILE A 290 12.87 -25.34 -3.48
C ILE A 290 12.69 -25.08 -1.99
N PRO A 291 13.77 -24.86 -1.23
CA PRO A 291 13.67 -24.51 0.18
C PRO A 291 12.88 -23.23 0.36
N SER A 292 11.81 -23.25 1.16
CA SER A 292 10.98 -22.06 1.41
C SER A 292 11.79 -20.89 2.00
N ARG A 293 12.95 -21.16 2.61
CA ARG A 293 13.86 -20.14 3.13
C ARG A 293 14.30 -19.14 2.06
N LEU A 294 14.55 -19.61 0.82
CA LEU A 294 14.99 -18.76 -0.30
C LEU A 294 13.96 -17.68 -0.68
N TYR A 295 12.68 -18.02 -0.57
CA TYR A 295 11.60 -17.05 -0.78
C TYR A 295 11.58 -15.99 0.32
N TRP A 296 11.79 -16.43 1.57
CA TRP A 296 11.75 -15.54 2.72
C TRP A 296 12.96 -14.62 2.78
N GLU A 297 14.13 -14.97 2.27
CA GLU A 297 15.30 -14.07 2.25
C GLU A 297 15.04 -12.80 1.43
N LYS A 298 14.41 -12.92 0.26
CA LYS A 298 14.00 -11.74 -0.54
C LYS A 298 12.86 -10.97 0.15
N ALA A 299 11.89 -11.67 0.73
CA ALA A 299 10.79 -11.07 1.49
C ALA A 299 11.29 -10.43 2.81
N GLU A 300 12.36 -10.93 3.40
CA GLU A 300 12.96 -10.42 4.63
C GLU A 300 13.49 -8.99 4.48
N HIS A 301 14.04 -8.66 3.33
CA HIS A 301 14.45 -7.29 3.03
C HIS A 301 13.26 -6.32 3.05
N VAL A 302 12.15 -6.68 2.40
CA VAL A 302 10.91 -5.88 2.39
C VAL A 302 10.34 -5.78 3.80
N ARG A 303 10.34 -6.89 4.56
CA ARG A 303 9.88 -6.93 5.96
C ARG A 303 10.72 -6.00 6.85
N ASN A 304 12.04 -6.08 6.76
CA ASN A 304 12.95 -5.28 7.57
C ASN A 304 12.83 -3.78 7.21
N LEU A 305 12.68 -3.45 5.92
CA LEU A 305 12.41 -2.09 5.47
C LEU A 305 11.08 -1.56 6.04
N THR A 306 10.05 -2.40 6.04
CA THR A 306 8.73 -2.04 6.59
C THR A 306 8.81 -1.82 8.10
N TYR A 307 9.48 -2.70 8.86
CA TYR A 307 9.67 -2.51 10.30
C TYR A 307 10.47 -1.25 10.61
N THR A 308 11.51 -0.97 9.83
CA THR A 308 12.29 0.26 9.95
C THR A 308 11.43 1.49 9.66
N SER A 309 10.60 1.46 8.62
CA SER A 309 9.67 2.53 8.28
C SER A 309 8.65 2.78 9.39
N ILE A 310 8.07 1.73 9.96
CA ILE A 310 7.14 1.82 11.09
C ILE A 310 7.85 2.41 12.31
N LEU A 311 9.06 1.94 12.63
CA LEU A 311 9.84 2.44 13.76
C LEU A 311 10.17 3.93 13.60
N VAL A 312 10.65 4.35 12.43
CA VAL A 312 10.95 5.75 12.11
C VAL A 312 9.68 6.60 12.19
N SER A 313 8.55 6.11 11.67
CA SER A 313 7.27 6.81 11.74
C SER A 313 6.79 6.99 13.17
N LEU A 314 6.90 5.97 14.02
CA LEU A 314 6.50 6.05 15.42
C LEU A 314 7.42 6.98 16.25
N LEU A 315 8.73 6.85 16.09
CA LEU A 315 9.69 7.70 16.82
C LEU A 315 9.64 9.15 16.32
N GLY A 316 9.73 9.35 15.01
CA GLY A 316 9.68 10.67 14.38
C GLY A 316 8.35 11.37 14.63
N GLY A 317 7.24 10.65 14.40
CA GLY A 317 5.91 11.17 14.64
C GLY A 317 5.63 11.45 16.11
N GLY A 318 6.12 10.61 17.03
CA GLY A 318 6.04 10.85 18.47
C GLY A 318 6.79 12.11 18.92
N LEU A 319 8.00 12.31 18.40
CA LEU A 319 8.79 13.52 18.63
C LEU A 319 8.10 14.77 18.07
N LEU A 320 7.63 14.70 16.83
CA LEU A 320 6.91 15.80 16.17
C LEU A 320 5.60 16.12 16.91
N THR A 321 4.84 15.12 17.30
CA THR A 321 3.62 15.27 18.10
C THR A 321 3.92 15.99 19.41
N THR A 322 4.96 15.57 20.13
CA THR A 322 5.36 16.21 21.39
C THR A 322 5.81 17.65 21.17
N PHE A 323 6.58 17.90 20.12
CA PHE A 323 7.04 19.23 19.76
C PHE A 323 5.88 20.18 19.40
N PHE A 324 5.00 19.75 18.49
CA PHE A 324 3.86 20.58 18.07
C PHE A 324 2.83 20.76 19.19
N LEU A 325 2.60 19.73 19.97
CA LEU A 325 1.72 19.83 21.14
C LEU A 325 2.23 20.90 22.11
N ARG A 326 3.53 20.87 22.45
CA ARG A 326 4.13 21.89 23.32
C ARG A 326 4.10 23.27 22.69
N LYS A 327 4.47 23.38 21.41
CA LYS A 327 4.51 24.67 20.68
C LYS A 327 3.11 25.31 20.60
N ASN A 328 2.09 24.53 20.30
CA ASN A 328 0.72 25.05 20.11
C ASN A 328 -0.03 25.22 21.43
N TYR A 329 0.21 24.37 22.40
CA TYR A 329 -0.48 24.46 23.70
C TYR A 329 0.07 25.57 24.62
N ASN A 330 1.38 25.84 24.58
CA ASN A 330 1.98 26.87 25.43
C ASN A 330 1.34 28.27 25.26
N PRO A 331 1.07 28.78 24.06
CA PRO A 331 0.34 30.04 23.87
C PRO A 331 -1.06 30.01 24.47
N VAL A 332 -1.82 28.93 24.24
CA VAL A 332 -3.18 28.77 24.78
C VAL A 332 -3.15 28.78 26.30
N ARG A 333 -2.21 28.05 26.90
CA ARG A 333 -2.04 28.03 28.38
C ARG A 333 -1.71 29.40 28.92
N ARG A 334 -0.87 30.19 28.24
CA ARG A 334 -0.55 31.57 28.64
C ARG A 334 -1.79 32.47 28.59
N LEU A 335 -2.63 32.34 27.56
CA LEU A 335 -3.88 33.08 27.46
C LEU A 335 -4.84 32.70 28.59
N VAL A 336 -5.05 31.40 28.86
CA VAL A 336 -5.88 30.92 29.97
C VAL A 336 -5.38 31.48 31.32
N GLN A 337 -4.06 31.45 31.54
CA GLN A 337 -3.47 32.01 32.76
C GLN A 337 -3.63 33.53 32.88
N ALA A 338 -3.51 34.28 31.77
CA ALA A 338 -3.67 35.71 31.73
C ALA A 338 -5.12 36.10 32.08
N PHE A 339 -6.10 35.45 31.50
CA PHE A 339 -7.51 35.69 31.79
C PHE A 339 -7.92 35.23 33.19
N SER A 340 -7.42 34.07 33.63
CA SER A 340 -7.71 33.54 34.97
C SER A 340 -7.19 34.44 36.10
N LYS A 341 -6.11 35.20 35.88
CA LYS A 341 -5.58 36.14 36.85
C LYS A 341 -6.36 37.45 36.93
N LYS A 342 -6.97 37.89 35.84
CA LYS A 342 -7.62 39.23 35.72
C LYS A 342 -9.15 39.15 35.76
N ALA A 343 -9.76 38.04 35.37
CA ALA A 343 -11.20 37.88 35.36
C ALA A 343 -11.67 37.12 36.61
N PRO A 344 -12.79 37.45 37.24
CA PRO A 344 -13.35 36.77 38.37
C PRO A 344 -14.02 35.43 37.97
N VAL A 345 -13.54 34.81 36.87
CA VAL A 345 -14.06 33.56 36.38
C VAL A 345 -13.20 32.41 36.90
N HIS A 346 -13.78 31.57 37.74
CA HIS A 346 -13.10 30.39 38.23
C HIS A 346 -12.92 29.38 37.09
N TYR A 347 -11.67 29.07 36.76
CA TYR A 347 -11.33 27.95 35.85
C TYR A 347 -11.68 26.63 36.54
N GLY A 348 -12.89 26.13 36.28
CA GLY A 348 -13.35 24.84 36.83
C GLY A 348 -12.60 23.69 36.17
N LYS A 349 -12.24 22.65 36.96
CA LYS A 349 -11.67 21.41 36.42
C LYS A 349 -12.63 20.81 35.39
N GLY A 350 -12.23 20.78 34.11
CA GLY A 350 -12.98 20.11 33.02
C GLY A 350 -13.63 21.03 31.96
N VAL A 351 -13.38 22.32 32.02
CA VAL A 351 -13.84 23.26 31.01
C VAL A 351 -12.85 23.27 29.82
N ASN A 352 -13.38 23.31 28.58
CA ASN A 352 -12.57 23.46 27.37
C ASN A 352 -11.87 24.84 27.42
N GLU A 353 -10.55 24.86 27.21
CA GLU A 353 -9.73 26.05 27.28
C GLU A 353 -10.20 27.15 26.29
N PHE A 354 -10.66 26.78 25.09
CA PHE A 354 -11.22 27.75 24.13
C PHE A 354 -12.54 28.32 24.61
N LEU A 355 -13.43 27.51 25.13
CA LEU A 355 -14.71 27.98 25.69
C LEU A 355 -14.48 28.95 26.85
N PHE A 356 -13.47 28.68 27.69
CA PHE A 356 -13.08 29.59 28.76
C PHE A 356 -12.56 30.95 28.21
N ILE A 357 -11.69 30.89 27.20
CA ILE A 357 -11.15 32.10 26.55
C ILE A 357 -12.29 32.89 25.89
N GLU A 358 -13.19 32.26 25.18
CA GLU A 358 -14.37 32.85 24.56
C GLU A 358 -15.25 33.56 25.58
N GLN A 359 -15.62 32.88 26.67
CA GLN A 359 -16.42 33.46 27.73
C GLN A 359 -15.70 34.63 28.43
N ALA A 360 -14.39 34.51 28.66
CA ALA A 360 -13.61 35.55 29.29
C ALA A 360 -13.50 36.79 28.37
N LEU A 361 -13.35 36.59 27.07
CA LEU A 361 -13.30 37.64 26.07
C LEU A 361 -14.65 38.35 25.96
N ASP A 362 -15.74 37.64 25.84
CA ASP A 362 -17.10 38.17 25.76
C ASP A 362 -17.44 39.05 26.97
N ARG A 363 -17.13 38.57 28.19
CA ARG A 363 -17.29 39.38 29.40
C ARG A 363 -16.44 40.63 29.39
N THR A 364 -15.17 40.54 28.97
CA THR A 364 -14.27 41.70 28.91
C THR A 364 -14.78 42.76 27.94
N LEU A 365 -15.28 42.33 26.78
CA LEU A 365 -15.89 43.23 25.79
C LEU A 365 -17.15 43.88 26.36
N THR A 366 -18.03 43.12 26.99
CA THR A 366 -19.25 43.64 27.63
C THR A 366 -18.94 44.63 28.75
N GLU A 367 -17.93 44.34 29.59
CA GLU A 367 -17.48 45.27 30.64
C GLU A 367 -16.90 46.55 30.04
N MET A 368 -16.12 46.43 28.96
CA MET A 368 -15.55 47.59 28.24
C MET A 368 -16.65 48.47 27.66
N ASP A 369 -17.68 47.89 27.03
CA ASP A 369 -18.84 48.61 26.52
C ASP A 369 -19.60 49.32 27.65
N ASN A 370 -19.80 48.67 28.78
CA ASN A 370 -20.42 49.26 29.96
C ASN A 370 -19.60 50.44 30.54
N ILE A 371 -18.26 50.28 30.57
CA ILE A 371 -17.37 51.39 30.99
C ILE A 371 -17.47 52.57 30.04
N LEU A 372 -17.42 52.31 28.72
CA LEU A 372 -17.57 53.35 27.71
C LEU A 372 -18.91 54.09 27.80
N LEU A 373 -20.00 53.36 28.04
CA LEU A 373 -21.32 53.95 28.26
C LEU A 373 -21.35 54.83 29.53
N ARG A 374 -20.79 54.33 30.64
CA ARG A 374 -20.66 55.13 31.87
C ARG A 374 -19.79 56.37 31.68
N MET A 375 -18.67 56.24 31.00
CA MET A 375 -17.81 57.39 30.68
C MET A 375 -18.56 58.41 29.82
N LYS A 376 -19.31 58.00 28.81
CA LYS A 376 -20.15 58.92 28.00
C LYS A 376 -21.20 59.63 28.84
N GLN A 377 -21.86 58.92 29.76
CA GLN A 377 -22.84 59.49 30.67
C GLN A 377 -22.20 60.50 31.64
N GLN A 378 -21.07 60.15 32.24
CA GLN A 378 -20.32 61.06 33.13
C GLN A 378 -19.83 62.28 32.38
N HIS A 379 -19.31 62.12 31.18
CA HIS A 379 -18.88 63.21 30.34
C HIS A 379 -20.05 64.18 30.03
N HIS A 380 -21.23 63.65 29.75
CA HIS A 380 -22.43 64.44 29.53
C HIS A 380 -22.85 65.21 30.79
N ILE A 381 -22.82 64.64 31.98
CA ILE A 381 -23.15 65.30 33.26
C ILE A 381 -22.14 66.38 33.58
N LEU A 382 -20.85 66.10 33.41
CA LEU A 382 -19.78 67.07 33.64
C LEU A 382 -19.91 68.27 32.72
N ARG A 383 -20.17 68.03 31.44
CA ARG A 383 -20.42 69.04 30.41
C ARG A 383 -21.61 69.94 30.80
N SER A 384 -22.71 69.34 31.24
CA SER A 384 -23.90 70.04 31.66
C SER A 384 -23.65 70.91 32.88
N ASN A 385 -22.99 70.35 33.92
CA ASN A 385 -22.62 71.10 35.11
C ASN A 385 -21.67 72.25 34.81
N PHE A 386 -20.73 72.04 33.90
CA PHE A 386 -19.82 73.14 33.45
C PHE A 386 -20.61 74.25 32.82
N ILE A 387 -21.55 73.99 31.93
CA ILE A 387 -22.38 75.04 31.28
C ILE A 387 -23.21 75.82 32.36
N VAL A 388 -23.86 75.09 33.26
CA VAL A 388 -24.66 75.67 34.34
C VAL A 388 -23.83 76.56 35.25
N ARG A 389 -22.61 76.15 35.62
CA ARG A 389 -21.69 76.92 36.45
C ARG A 389 -21.18 78.19 35.70
N SER A 390 -20.86 78.03 34.38
CA SER A 390 -20.46 79.12 33.55
C SER A 390 -21.55 80.22 33.48
N LEU A 391 -22.79 79.82 33.25
CA LEU A 391 -23.94 80.71 33.20
C LEU A 391 -24.23 81.43 34.57
N LYS A 392 -23.91 80.81 35.68
CA LYS A 392 -24.06 81.34 37.04
C LYS A 392 -22.86 82.18 37.49
N GLY A 393 -21.84 82.35 36.63
CA GLY A 393 -20.63 83.13 36.99
C GLY A 393 -19.78 82.45 38.09
N ARG A 394 -19.96 81.13 38.35
CA ARG A 394 -19.29 80.38 39.41
C ARG A 394 -18.24 79.42 38.82
N LEU A 395 -17.41 79.96 37.94
CA LEU A 395 -16.27 79.18 37.44
C LEU A 395 -15.11 79.33 38.42
N ASP A 396 -14.57 78.15 38.83
CA ASP A 396 -13.38 78.11 39.67
C ASP A 396 -12.19 78.60 38.84
N SER A 397 -11.41 79.48 39.35
CA SER A 397 -10.30 80.15 38.62
C SER A 397 -9.12 79.25 38.26
N GLN A 398 -9.21 78.00 38.64
CA GLN A 398 -8.12 77.03 38.44
C GLN A 398 -8.11 76.36 37.04
N ILE A 399 -9.21 76.34 36.28
CA ILE A 399 -9.28 75.74 34.98
C ILE A 399 -9.57 76.87 33.95
N PRO A 400 -8.67 77.10 32.96
CA PRO A 400 -8.92 78.05 31.87
C PRO A 400 -10.18 77.59 31.09
N VAL A 401 -11.09 78.56 30.91
CA VAL A 401 -12.37 78.29 30.19
C VAL A 401 -12.17 77.69 28.85
N ASN A 402 -11.15 78.10 28.12
CA ASN A 402 -10.83 77.50 26.79
C ASN A 402 -10.41 76.08 26.84
N GLU A 403 -9.71 75.65 27.89
CA GLU A 403 -9.29 74.22 28.06
C GLU A 403 -10.48 73.31 28.43
N ALA A 404 -11.39 73.83 29.25
CA ALA A 404 -12.63 73.17 29.56
C ALA A 404 -13.55 73.03 28.34
N LEU A 405 -13.64 74.04 27.50
CA LEU A 405 -14.42 74.04 26.27
C LEU A 405 -13.88 73.01 25.28
N THR A 406 -12.56 72.92 25.10
CA THR A 406 -11.94 71.95 24.22
C THR A 406 -12.12 70.49 24.79
N THR A 407 -11.97 70.30 26.11
CA THR A 407 -12.18 69.03 26.77
C THR A 407 -13.60 68.49 26.59
N PHE A 408 -14.59 69.39 26.64
CA PHE A 408 -15.98 69.05 26.42
C PHE A 408 -16.43 69.13 24.95
N ASN A 409 -15.49 69.29 24.03
CA ASN A 409 -15.74 69.42 22.58
C ASN A 409 -16.81 70.47 22.28
N MET A 410 -16.64 71.65 22.91
CA MET A 410 -17.50 72.81 22.72
C MET A 410 -16.68 73.91 22.07
N ALA A 411 -17.08 74.35 20.90
CA ALA A 411 -16.50 75.51 20.22
C ALA A 411 -17.59 76.54 20.02
N PHE A 412 -17.26 77.80 20.37
CA PHE A 412 -18.11 78.97 20.07
C PHE A 412 -17.47 79.76 18.94
N GLU A 413 -18.26 80.06 17.92
CA GLU A 413 -17.81 80.84 16.75
C GLU A 413 -17.85 82.34 16.96
N SER A 414 -18.45 82.80 18.07
CA SER A 414 -18.62 84.23 18.36
C SER A 414 -18.46 84.47 19.85
N ASP A 415 -17.93 85.67 20.19
CA ASP A 415 -17.85 86.15 21.57
C ASP A 415 -19.18 86.72 22.08
N ARG A 416 -20.23 86.70 21.26
CA ARG A 416 -21.57 87.16 21.63
C ARG A 416 -22.50 86.01 21.80
N PHE A 417 -23.10 85.90 22.99
CA PHE A 417 -24.01 84.81 23.33
C PHE A 417 -25.40 85.32 23.71
N ALA A 418 -26.41 84.61 23.45
CA ALA A 418 -27.76 84.82 23.96
C ALA A 418 -28.19 83.60 24.77
N VAL A 419 -28.79 83.82 25.90
CA VAL A 419 -29.38 82.79 26.72
C VAL A 419 -30.89 82.93 26.65
N ILE A 420 -31.57 81.85 26.20
CA ILE A 420 -33.01 81.81 26.10
C ILE A 420 -33.52 81.03 27.28
N LEU A 421 -34.25 81.62 28.20
CA LEU A 421 -34.94 81.02 29.31
C LEU A 421 -36.42 80.86 28.97
N MET A 422 -36.88 79.59 28.99
CA MET A 422 -38.30 79.30 28.83
C MET A 422 -38.93 78.95 30.15
N ASN A 423 -39.95 79.67 30.54
CA ASN A 423 -40.79 79.32 31.66
C ASN A 423 -42.14 78.85 31.15
N LEU A 424 -42.52 77.64 31.58
CA LEU A 424 -43.77 77.05 31.22
C LEU A 424 -44.79 77.37 32.30
N GLU A 425 -45.66 78.29 32.07
CA GLU A 425 -46.65 78.74 33.10
C GLU A 425 -47.91 77.90 33.12
N GLU A 426 -48.36 77.33 31.95
CA GLU A 426 -49.54 76.49 31.85
C GLU A 426 -49.26 75.20 31.06
N SER A 427 -49.07 74.13 31.71
CA SER A 427 -48.92 72.77 31.08
C SER A 427 -50.17 71.92 31.19
N GLY A 428 -51.23 72.44 31.83
CA GLY A 428 -52.48 71.71 32.07
C GLY A 428 -53.11 71.09 30.79
N PRO A 429 -53.33 71.91 29.73
CA PRO A 429 -53.97 71.35 28.52
C PRO A 429 -53.15 70.32 27.79
N PHE A 430 -51.82 70.29 27.93
CA PHE A 430 -50.93 69.26 27.37
C PHE A 430 -51.08 67.94 28.18
N TYR A 431 -51.07 68.04 29.52
CA TYR A 431 -51.20 66.90 30.36
C TYR A 431 -52.58 66.17 30.26
N GLU A 432 -53.61 66.96 29.95
CA GLU A 432 -54.95 66.43 29.70
C GLU A 432 -55.08 65.63 28.37
N ARG A 433 -54.32 66.10 27.36
CA ARG A 433 -54.31 65.43 26.03
C ARG A 433 -53.51 64.15 26.00
N VAL A 434 -52.55 63.97 26.85
CA VAL A 434 -51.68 62.75 26.90
C VAL A 434 -52.15 61.90 28.05
N GLN A 435 -53.27 61.18 27.84
CA GLN A 435 -53.79 60.25 28.82
C GLN A 435 -53.01 58.92 28.79
N GLY A 436 -52.75 58.29 29.95
CA GLY A 436 -52.13 57.00 30.06
C GLY A 436 -50.60 56.97 30.24
N MET A 437 -49.94 58.09 30.30
CA MET A 437 -48.50 58.19 30.59
C MET A 437 -48.27 58.61 32.06
N ASP A 438 -47.17 58.10 32.66
CA ASP A 438 -46.68 58.50 33.96
C ASP A 438 -46.29 60.01 33.96
N PRO A 439 -46.56 60.77 35.03
CA PRO A 439 -46.26 62.21 35.10
C PRO A 439 -44.82 62.57 34.76
N GLY A 440 -43.88 61.66 35.11
CA GLY A 440 -42.45 61.83 34.77
C GLY A 440 -42.19 61.74 33.29
N ASP A 441 -42.86 60.85 32.57
CA ASP A 441 -42.66 60.69 31.13
C ASP A 441 -43.40 61.75 30.32
N LYS A 442 -44.54 62.21 30.78
CA LYS A 442 -45.22 63.38 30.23
C LYS A 442 -44.29 64.66 30.25
N ARG A 443 -43.59 64.85 31.34
CA ARG A 443 -42.61 65.94 31.46
C ARG A 443 -41.42 65.81 30.47
N LYS A 444 -40.91 64.64 30.34
CA LYS A 444 -39.83 64.30 29.36
C LYS A 444 -40.28 64.56 27.94
N LEU A 445 -41.50 64.09 27.60
CA LEU A 445 -42.06 64.29 26.26
C LEU A 445 -42.25 65.79 25.96
N LEU A 446 -42.78 66.57 26.91
CA LEU A 446 -42.95 68.00 26.78
C LEU A 446 -41.58 68.68 26.59
N GLN A 447 -40.60 68.31 27.41
CA GLN A 447 -39.24 68.85 27.29
C GLN A 447 -38.63 68.52 25.91
N PHE A 448 -38.83 67.28 25.42
CA PHE A 448 -38.38 66.87 24.11
C PHE A 448 -39.01 67.68 22.99
N ILE A 449 -40.33 67.89 23.03
CA ILE A 449 -41.06 68.69 22.04
C ILE A 449 -40.55 70.15 22.05
N LEU A 450 -40.45 70.76 23.24
CA LEU A 450 -39.97 72.09 23.36
C LEU A 450 -38.55 72.26 22.87
N THR A 451 -37.68 71.35 23.18
CA THR A 451 -36.29 71.39 22.70
C THR A 451 -36.21 71.29 21.18
N ASN A 452 -36.95 70.34 20.56
CA ASN A 452 -36.97 70.24 19.12
C ASN A 452 -37.55 71.42 18.42
N VAL A 453 -38.67 72.00 18.92
CA VAL A 453 -39.28 73.19 18.37
C VAL A 453 -38.31 74.40 18.49
N MET A 454 -37.61 74.53 19.61
CA MET A 454 -36.62 75.62 19.78
C MET A 454 -35.39 75.41 18.87
N GLU A 455 -34.93 74.19 18.67
CA GLU A 455 -33.86 73.91 17.71
C GLU A 455 -34.28 74.25 16.27
N GLU A 456 -35.51 73.96 15.90
CA GLU A 456 -36.06 74.28 14.61
C GLU A 456 -36.24 75.78 14.39
N LEU A 457 -36.76 76.50 15.38
CA LEU A 457 -36.90 77.93 15.36
C LEU A 457 -35.57 78.72 15.41
N ALA A 458 -34.55 78.11 16.04
CA ALA A 458 -33.19 78.71 16.10
C ALA A 458 -32.38 78.45 14.83
N ARG A 459 -32.86 77.64 13.90
CA ARG A 459 -32.27 77.48 12.57
C ARG A 459 -32.57 78.74 11.74
N PRO A 460 -31.57 79.52 11.33
CA PRO A 460 -31.86 80.72 10.52
C PRO A 460 -32.38 80.29 9.16
N ALA A 461 -33.45 80.95 8.71
CA ALA A 461 -33.96 80.90 7.35
C ALA A 461 -32.96 81.56 6.42
N GLN A 462 -31.92 80.91 6.00
CA GLN A 462 -31.07 81.39 4.90
C GLN A 462 -30.87 80.28 3.89
N PRO A 463 -31.23 80.48 2.63
CA PRO A 463 -30.95 79.58 1.56
C PRO A 463 -29.46 79.63 1.22
N GLY A 464 -28.71 78.57 1.48
CA GLY A 464 -27.38 78.37 0.88
C GLY A 464 -26.20 78.02 1.78
N ILE A 465 -26.37 77.75 3.05
CA ILE A 465 -25.25 77.32 3.92
C ILE A 465 -25.40 75.81 4.27
N ARG A 466 -24.37 75.10 3.94
CA ARG A 466 -24.28 73.66 4.18
C ARG A 466 -24.43 73.26 5.66
N ASP A 467 -25.21 72.23 5.89
CA ASP A 467 -25.62 71.64 7.14
C ASP A 467 -24.42 71.03 7.87
N GLY A 468 -23.55 71.80 8.46
CA GLY A 468 -22.36 71.32 9.16
C GLY A 468 -21.92 72.07 10.41
N ASP A 469 -22.18 73.37 10.52
CA ASP A 469 -21.42 74.20 11.45
C ASP A 469 -22.20 74.97 12.54
N ARG A 470 -23.43 74.54 12.87
CA ARG A 470 -24.17 75.20 13.97
C ARG A 470 -24.70 74.16 14.99
N ARG A 471 -23.99 74.11 16.11
CA ARG A 471 -24.42 73.26 17.23
C ARG A 471 -25.20 74.10 18.23
N VAL A 472 -26.48 73.87 18.34
CA VAL A 472 -27.29 74.40 19.45
C VAL A 472 -26.90 73.63 20.71
N LEU A 473 -26.36 74.32 21.71
CA LEU A 473 -26.02 73.69 22.99
C LEU A 473 -27.31 73.45 23.78
N ARG A 474 -27.69 72.19 23.84
CA ARG A 474 -28.76 71.70 24.73
C ARG A 474 -28.30 71.76 26.18
N LEU A 475 -28.99 72.47 27.00
CA LEU A 475 -28.91 72.27 28.46
C LEU A 475 -29.72 71.05 28.82
N PRO A 476 -29.10 70.06 29.39
CA PRO A 476 -29.83 68.84 29.84
C PRO A 476 -30.67 69.24 31.04
N GLY A 477 -31.97 69.26 30.84
CA GLY A 477 -32.90 69.10 31.94
C GLY A 477 -32.67 67.65 32.47
N GLN A 478 -32.39 67.58 33.75
CA GLN A 478 -32.20 66.33 34.43
C GLN A 478 -33.17 65.23 33.94
N LEU A 479 -32.65 64.14 33.42
CA LEU A 479 -33.10 62.81 33.83
C LEU A 479 -32.42 61.71 33.04
N PRO A 480 -32.18 60.56 33.64
CA PRO A 480 -31.45 59.46 33.07
C PRO A 480 -32.32 58.67 32.09
N ALA A 481 -31.74 58.32 30.96
CA ALA A 481 -32.32 57.32 30.10
C ALA A 481 -32.10 55.94 30.70
N GLY A 482 -33.11 55.43 31.30
CA GLY A 482 -33.22 54.02 31.56
C GLY A 482 -34.39 53.50 30.74
N GLY A 483 -34.15 52.55 29.88
CA GLY A 483 -35.27 51.93 29.16
C GLY A 483 -34.77 50.87 28.19
N ARG A 484 -34.57 49.71 28.69
CA ARG A 484 -34.70 48.47 27.93
C ARG A 484 -36.10 48.37 27.35
N THR A 485 -36.22 48.02 26.10
CA THR A 485 -37.30 47.14 25.67
C THR A 485 -36.77 46.27 24.56
N GLY A 486 -36.72 44.98 24.89
CA GLY A 486 -36.81 43.97 23.88
C GLY A 486 -38.23 43.90 23.33
N ALA A 487 -38.39 43.52 22.16
CA ALA A 487 -39.57 42.80 21.65
C ALA A 487 -39.11 41.98 20.45
N GLU A 488 -39.37 40.75 20.59
CA GLU A 488 -39.60 39.70 19.61
C GLU A 488 -40.46 40.16 18.43
N GLY A 489 -40.26 39.54 17.30
CA GLY A 489 -41.23 39.56 16.22
C GLY A 489 -40.66 38.99 14.94
N ASP A 490 -40.97 37.70 14.74
CA ASP A 490 -40.87 36.95 13.50
C ASP A 490 -41.21 37.74 12.23
N ALA A 491 -40.48 37.46 11.18
CA ALA A 491 -40.97 37.03 9.87
C ALA A 491 -39.87 37.05 8.81
N ALA A 492 -39.47 35.94 8.31
CA ALA A 492 -38.99 35.79 6.94
C ALA A 492 -40.19 36.08 5.97
N PRO A 493 -40.01 36.48 4.71
CA PRO A 493 -39.28 35.71 3.74
C PRO A 493 -38.63 36.49 2.58
N ALA A 494 -38.11 35.65 1.66
CA ALA A 494 -37.89 35.90 0.24
C ALA A 494 -36.49 36.35 -0.20
N ARG A 495 -35.78 35.38 -0.80
CA ARG A 495 -34.78 35.62 -1.86
C ARG A 495 -35.39 36.37 -3.05
N PRO A 496 -34.60 37.18 -3.77
CA PRO A 496 -34.08 36.69 -5.03
C PRO A 496 -32.68 37.23 -5.44
N GLY A 497 -32.05 36.46 -6.34
CA GLY A 497 -31.32 36.99 -7.48
C GLY A 497 -29.83 37.26 -7.28
N ASN A 498 -29.04 36.25 -7.68
CA ASN A 498 -27.64 36.36 -8.04
C ASN A 498 -27.48 37.20 -9.33
N PRO A 499 -26.48 38.04 -9.45
CA PRO A 499 -25.72 38.02 -10.69
C PRO A 499 -24.22 37.90 -10.48
N GLY A 500 -23.64 37.12 -11.36
CA GLY A 500 -22.33 36.60 -11.52
C GLY A 500 -21.16 37.54 -11.40
N PHE A 501 -20.09 36.99 -10.86
CA PHE A 501 -18.74 37.48 -11.05
C PHE A 501 -17.99 36.57 -12.02
N PRO A 502 -17.18 37.11 -12.94
CA PRO A 502 -16.47 36.37 -13.94
C PRO A 502 -15.22 35.71 -13.35
N GLN A 503 -15.01 34.41 -13.73
CA GLN A 503 -13.77 33.69 -13.50
C GLN A 503 -12.65 34.21 -14.42
N PRO A 504 -11.40 34.33 -13.98
CA PRO A 504 -10.27 34.50 -14.86
C PRO A 504 -9.86 33.14 -15.47
N ALA A 505 -9.83 33.10 -16.79
CA ALA A 505 -9.29 32.01 -17.61
C ALA A 505 -7.77 31.92 -17.43
N LEU A 506 -7.29 30.71 -17.13
CA LEU A 506 -5.87 30.32 -17.26
C LEU A 506 -5.68 29.64 -18.63
N PRO A 507 -4.66 29.99 -19.40
CA PRO A 507 -4.36 29.32 -20.66
C PRO A 507 -3.52 28.06 -20.39
N TYR A 508 -4.07 26.89 -20.74
CA TYR A 508 -3.28 25.69 -20.95
C TYR A 508 -2.70 25.73 -22.36
N SER A 509 -1.39 25.88 -22.48
CA SER A 509 -0.65 25.54 -23.67
C SER A 509 -0.25 24.07 -23.60
N ALA A 510 -0.82 23.26 -24.50
CA ALA A 510 -0.37 21.94 -24.85
C ALA A 510 0.90 22.05 -25.72
N ASP A 511 2.10 21.88 -25.09
CA ASP A 511 3.34 21.53 -25.79
C ASP A 511 4.43 21.22 -24.75
N ALA A 512 4.48 19.96 -24.27
CA ALA A 512 5.68 19.36 -23.68
C ALA A 512 5.48 17.85 -23.42
N VAL A 513 5.17 17.07 -24.49
CA VAL A 513 5.37 15.61 -24.48
C VAL A 513 5.96 15.23 -25.84
N ARG A 514 7.25 15.49 -26.00
CA ARG A 514 8.11 14.83 -26.99
C ARG A 514 9.56 15.19 -26.68
N GLN A 515 10.17 14.41 -25.81
CA GLN A 515 11.63 14.13 -25.83
C GLN A 515 11.95 13.30 -24.58
N LEU A 516 11.98 11.99 -24.77
CA LEU A 516 12.77 11.00 -24.03
C LEU A 516 12.46 9.62 -24.66
N ARG A 517 12.96 9.47 -25.90
CA ARG A 517 13.30 8.19 -26.50
C ARG A 517 14.57 8.42 -27.31
N SER A 518 15.67 8.12 -26.74
CA SER A 518 16.90 7.62 -27.37
C SER A 518 17.72 6.93 -26.30
#